data_72171b082ed4d0016927fa252dcbbe56
#
_entry.id   72171b082ed4d0016927fa252dcbbe56
#
_cell.length_a   1.000
_cell.length_b   1.000
_cell.length_c   1.000
_cell.angle_alpha   90.00
_cell.angle_beta   90.00
_cell.angle_gamma   90.00
#
_symmetry.space_group_name_H-M   'P 1'
#
loop_
_entity.id
_entity.type
_entity.pdbx_description
1 polymer ?
#
loop_
_entity_poly.entity_id
_entity_poly.type
_entity_poly.pdbx_seq_one_letter_code
_entity_poly.pdbx_strand_id
1 'polypeptide(L)'
;MEPALERSPLDGVHRALGAKLVPFGGWDMPLEYTGTLAEHLACRTSAVVFDVSHLGTVRLTAPDAFDLLQATLTNDLGKIGPGRAQYTHLCNDADGAVLDDIIVWWHPDGTTFDVMPNASNTDRVTAALGGEEITHRRAVLAVQGPEAKPRLAEVFPEAAAVGRFRVATCRWGDADCVVAGTGYTGEPGVEIAVPAESAEALWVAITGAGIQPA
;
A
#
# COMPACT_ATOMS: atom_id res chain seq x y z
N MET A 1 -1.03 13.33 -28.01
CA MET A 1 -1.37 13.87 -26.68
C MET A 1 -0.82 12.89 -25.68
N GLU A 2 -0.01 13.35 -24.73
CA GLU A 2 0.33 12.49 -23.59
C GLU A 2 -0.96 12.16 -22.84
N PRO A 3 -1.14 10.93 -22.37
CA PRO A 3 -2.29 10.57 -21.55
C PRO A 3 -2.33 11.46 -20.30
N ALA A 4 -3.55 11.80 -19.85
CA ALA A 4 -3.70 12.52 -18.60
C ALA A 4 -3.23 11.62 -17.45
N LEU A 5 -2.47 12.21 -16.50
CA LEU A 5 -2.01 11.48 -15.32
C LEU A 5 -3.20 11.16 -14.40
N GLU A 6 -3.19 9.97 -13.83
CA GLU A 6 -4.10 9.57 -12.77
C GLU A 6 -3.80 10.35 -11.49
N ARG A 7 -4.77 10.42 -10.58
CA ARG A 7 -4.65 11.17 -9.34
C ARG A 7 -5.05 10.33 -8.15
N SER A 8 -4.27 10.48 -7.07
CA SER A 8 -4.62 9.92 -5.78
C SER A 8 -5.91 10.53 -5.23
N PRO A 9 -6.69 9.80 -4.42
CA PRO A 9 -7.78 10.37 -3.61
C PRO A 9 -7.34 11.56 -2.76
N LEU A 10 -6.06 11.69 -2.46
CA LEU A 10 -5.46 12.77 -1.66
C LEU A 10 -4.83 13.90 -2.50
N ASP A 11 -4.97 13.92 -3.83
CA ASP A 11 -4.38 14.95 -4.72
C ASP A 11 -4.69 16.39 -4.23
N GLY A 12 -5.93 16.65 -3.84
CA GLY A 12 -6.32 17.97 -3.29
C GLY A 12 -5.59 18.33 -1.99
N VAL A 13 -5.40 17.35 -1.12
CA VAL A 13 -4.68 17.51 0.16
C VAL A 13 -3.19 17.80 -0.10
N HIS A 14 -2.55 17.05 -0.99
CA HIS A 14 -1.14 17.26 -1.34
C HIS A 14 -0.90 18.66 -1.91
N ARG A 15 -1.77 19.12 -2.82
CA ARG A 15 -1.70 20.49 -3.38
C ARG A 15 -1.90 21.55 -2.32
N ALA A 16 -2.86 21.36 -1.41
CA ALA A 16 -3.11 22.30 -0.31
C ALA A 16 -1.94 22.39 0.68
N LEU A 17 -1.19 21.29 0.86
CA LEU A 17 0.03 21.24 1.66
C LEU A 17 1.26 21.78 0.93
N GLY A 18 1.13 22.17 -0.35
CA GLY A 18 2.25 22.68 -1.16
C GLY A 18 3.24 21.62 -1.61
N ALA A 19 2.80 20.36 -1.72
CA ALA A 19 3.63 19.26 -2.20
C ALA A 19 4.14 19.56 -3.63
N LYS A 20 5.37 19.20 -3.91
CA LYS A 20 5.92 19.13 -5.26
C LYS A 20 5.44 17.84 -5.92
N LEU A 21 4.58 17.96 -6.90
CA LEU A 21 4.02 16.82 -7.63
C LEU A 21 4.88 16.52 -8.87
N VAL A 22 4.99 15.22 -9.19
CA VAL A 22 5.72 14.74 -10.38
C VAL A 22 4.98 13.56 -11.02
N PRO A 23 5.12 13.37 -12.34
CA PRO A 23 4.68 12.15 -13.00
C PRO A 23 5.44 10.94 -12.47
N PHE A 24 4.72 9.95 -11.95
CA PHE A 24 5.29 8.70 -11.45
C PHE A 24 4.36 7.52 -11.75
N GLY A 25 4.82 6.57 -12.58
CA GLY A 25 4.05 5.37 -12.91
C GLY A 25 2.69 5.63 -13.54
N GLY A 26 2.52 6.75 -14.28
CA GLY A 26 1.24 7.17 -14.86
C GLY A 26 0.38 8.06 -13.95
N TRP A 27 0.82 8.31 -12.73
CA TRP A 27 0.13 9.12 -11.72
C TRP A 27 0.83 10.45 -11.48
N ASP A 28 0.09 11.47 -11.00
CA ASP A 28 0.62 12.73 -10.48
C ASP A 28 0.77 12.59 -8.96
N MET A 29 1.99 12.32 -8.49
CA MET A 29 2.26 11.93 -7.10
C MET A 29 3.16 12.93 -6.37
N PRO A 30 2.98 13.11 -5.04
CA PRO A 30 3.88 13.95 -4.25
C PRO A 30 5.29 13.34 -4.20
N LEU A 31 6.28 14.14 -4.58
CA LEU A 31 7.70 13.80 -4.49
C LEU A 31 8.29 14.24 -3.15
N GLU A 32 7.91 15.43 -2.68
CA GLU A 32 8.38 16.04 -1.44
C GLU A 32 7.45 17.19 -1.01
N TYR A 33 7.47 17.49 0.29
CA TYR A 33 6.77 18.63 0.89
C TYR A 33 7.76 19.67 1.44
N THR A 34 8.69 19.24 2.28
CA THR A 34 9.68 20.11 2.94
C THR A 34 11.10 19.88 2.41
N GLY A 35 11.26 18.86 1.59
CA GLY A 35 12.53 18.50 0.95
C GLY A 35 12.98 17.07 1.28
N THR A 36 13.41 16.36 0.25
CA THR A 36 13.74 14.92 0.26
C THR A 36 14.67 14.52 1.42
N LEU A 37 15.71 15.33 1.72
CA LEU A 37 16.67 15.00 2.79
C LEU A 37 16.04 15.11 4.17
N ALA A 38 15.23 16.15 4.42
CA ALA A 38 14.56 16.37 5.70
C ALA A 38 13.54 15.26 5.98
N GLU A 39 12.75 14.91 4.96
CA GLU A 39 11.75 13.83 5.03
C GLU A 39 12.39 12.45 5.20
N HIS A 40 13.50 12.18 4.51
CA HIS A 40 14.29 10.97 4.71
C HIS A 40 14.78 10.85 6.17
N LEU A 41 15.35 11.95 6.74
CA LEU A 41 15.79 11.96 8.12
C LEU A 41 14.62 11.76 9.10
N ALA A 42 13.48 12.40 8.84
CA ALA A 42 12.28 12.20 9.65
C ALA A 42 11.81 10.74 9.63
N CYS A 43 11.83 10.07 8.48
CA CYS A 43 11.53 8.65 8.37
C CYS A 43 12.48 7.78 9.21
N ARG A 44 13.77 8.15 9.31
CA ARG A 44 14.78 7.37 10.05
C ARG A 44 14.81 7.66 11.56
N THR A 45 14.32 8.82 11.98
CA THR A 45 14.46 9.26 13.39
C THR A 45 13.13 9.49 14.11
N SER A 46 12.01 9.52 13.37
CA SER A 46 10.68 9.85 13.91
C SER A 46 9.60 9.01 13.23
N ALA A 47 8.61 9.65 12.61
CA ALA A 47 7.52 9.01 11.89
C ALA A 47 7.07 9.85 10.71
N VAL A 48 6.82 9.20 9.58
CA VAL A 48 6.30 9.83 8.37
C VAL A 48 5.12 9.03 7.81
N VAL A 49 4.30 9.71 7.01
CA VAL A 49 3.23 9.09 6.20
C VAL A 49 3.45 9.40 4.74
N PHE A 50 3.41 8.34 3.92
CA PHE A 50 3.44 8.41 2.46
C PHE A 50 2.07 8.06 1.90
N ASP A 51 1.65 8.77 0.87
CA ASP A 51 0.58 8.30 0.00
C ASP A 51 1.17 7.39 -1.08
N VAL A 52 0.85 6.10 -0.99
CA VAL A 52 1.24 5.08 -1.96
C VAL A 52 0.05 4.53 -2.72
N SER A 53 -1.01 5.32 -2.86
CA SER A 53 -2.26 4.93 -3.52
C SER A 53 -2.10 4.59 -5.00
N HIS A 54 -1.01 5.04 -5.64
CA HIS A 54 -0.64 4.72 -7.01
C HIS A 54 -0.24 3.25 -7.22
N LEU A 55 0.17 2.54 -6.16
CA LEU A 55 0.42 1.10 -6.24
C LEU A 55 -0.88 0.40 -6.64
N GLY A 56 -0.81 -0.52 -7.61
CA GLY A 56 -1.98 -1.28 -7.99
C GLY A 56 -2.55 -2.13 -6.86
N THR A 57 -3.80 -2.50 -6.97
CA THR A 57 -4.38 -3.55 -6.14
C THR A 57 -5.26 -4.45 -7.00
N VAL A 58 -4.84 -5.69 -7.15
CA VAL A 58 -5.60 -6.73 -7.83
C VAL A 58 -6.16 -7.67 -6.78
N ARG A 59 -7.48 -7.69 -6.63
CA ARG A 59 -8.18 -8.53 -5.66
C ARG A 59 -8.60 -9.87 -6.26
N LEU A 60 -8.28 -10.95 -5.58
CA LEU A 60 -8.72 -12.29 -5.90
C LEU A 60 -9.54 -12.85 -4.73
N THR A 61 -10.73 -13.38 -5.06
CA THR A 61 -11.66 -13.97 -4.06
C THR A 61 -12.20 -15.32 -4.51
N ALA A 62 -11.71 -15.85 -5.63
CA ALA A 62 -12.15 -17.12 -6.16
C ALA A 62 -11.66 -18.31 -5.30
N PRO A 63 -12.37 -19.43 -5.29
CA PRO A 63 -11.93 -20.63 -4.55
C PRO A 63 -10.54 -21.14 -4.98
N ASP A 64 -10.14 -20.89 -6.22
CA ASP A 64 -8.87 -21.26 -6.84
C ASP A 64 -7.79 -20.15 -6.75
N ALA A 65 -8.08 -19.03 -6.08
CA ALA A 65 -7.15 -17.89 -5.97
C ALA A 65 -5.79 -18.31 -5.39
N PHE A 66 -5.77 -19.17 -4.37
CA PHE A 66 -4.53 -19.69 -3.80
C PHE A 66 -3.71 -20.45 -4.85
N ASP A 67 -4.32 -21.39 -5.55
CA ASP A 67 -3.63 -22.24 -6.53
C ASP A 67 -3.12 -21.40 -7.71
N LEU A 68 -3.90 -20.42 -8.15
CA LEU A 68 -3.50 -19.48 -9.19
C LEU A 68 -2.28 -18.66 -8.77
N LEU A 69 -2.30 -18.05 -7.58
CA LEU A 69 -1.17 -17.27 -7.06
C LEU A 69 0.08 -18.15 -6.87
N GLN A 70 -0.10 -19.36 -6.34
CA GLN A 70 0.98 -20.33 -6.16
C GLN A 70 1.61 -20.77 -7.49
N ALA A 71 0.82 -20.89 -8.55
CA ALA A 71 1.31 -21.26 -9.88
C ALA A 71 1.96 -20.10 -10.65
N THR A 72 1.52 -18.85 -10.38
CA THR A 72 1.92 -17.68 -11.18
C THR A 72 3.09 -16.91 -10.55
N LEU A 73 3.17 -16.86 -9.21
CA LEU A 73 4.17 -16.08 -8.49
C LEU A 73 5.33 -16.96 -8.00
N THR A 74 6.50 -16.37 -7.87
CA THR A 74 7.76 -17.14 -7.64
C THR A 74 7.93 -17.65 -6.21
N ASN A 75 7.35 -16.99 -5.20
CA ASN A 75 7.50 -17.42 -3.82
C ASN A 75 6.41 -18.43 -3.43
N ASP A 76 6.76 -19.36 -2.57
CA ASP A 76 5.85 -20.39 -2.07
C ASP A 76 4.84 -19.80 -1.07
N LEU A 77 3.60 -19.57 -1.55
CA LEU A 77 2.51 -19.02 -0.76
C LEU A 77 2.10 -19.98 0.37
N GLY A 78 2.38 -21.29 0.22
CA GLY A 78 2.15 -22.29 1.26
C GLY A 78 3.01 -22.13 2.52
N LYS A 79 4.04 -21.27 2.50
CA LYS A 79 4.84 -20.93 3.69
C LYS A 79 4.16 -19.95 4.64
N ILE A 80 3.08 -19.33 4.20
CA ILE A 80 2.26 -18.42 5.00
C ILE A 80 0.82 -18.93 5.11
N GLY A 81 -0.04 -18.20 5.78
CA GLY A 81 -1.46 -18.51 5.91
C GLY A 81 -2.30 -17.23 6.01
N PRO A 82 -3.61 -17.36 6.22
CA PRO A 82 -4.50 -16.22 6.39
C PRO A 82 -3.98 -15.22 7.44
N GLY A 83 -4.17 -13.92 7.17
CA GLY A 83 -3.68 -12.84 8.00
C GLY A 83 -2.16 -12.61 7.87
N ARG A 84 -1.55 -13.00 6.73
CA ARG A 84 -0.12 -12.81 6.45
C ARG A 84 0.12 -12.13 5.10
N ALA A 85 1.22 -11.37 5.04
CA ALA A 85 1.73 -10.82 3.79
C ALA A 85 2.99 -11.56 3.34
N GLN A 86 3.21 -11.62 2.01
CA GLN A 86 4.38 -12.22 1.40
C GLN A 86 4.88 -11.40 0.23
N TYR A 87 6.19 -11.13 0.22
CA TYR A 87 6.88 -10.54 -0.92
C TYR A 87 7.21 -11.64 -1.94
N THR A 88 6.95 -11.36 -3.21
CA THR A 88 7.10 -12.30 -4.32
C THR A 88 7.36 -11.55 -5.63
N HIS A 89 7.53 -12.28 -6.73
CA HIS A 89 7.73 -11.71 -8.07
C HIS A 89 6.79 -12.36 -9.07
N LEU A 90 6.37 -11.56 -10.06
CA LEU A 90 5.90 -12.07 -11.33
C LEU A 90 7.09 -12.12 -12.29
N CYS A 91 7.33 -13.27 -12.90
CA CYS A 91 8.41 -13.46 -13.85
C CYS A 91 7.89 -13.83 -15.24
N ASN A 92 8.71 -13.58 -16.25
CA ASN A 92 8.47 -14.03 -17.61
C ASN A 92 8.78 -15.52 -17.72
N ASP A 93 7.82 -16.32 -18.21
CA ASP A 93 7.97 -17.77 -18.32
C ASP A 93 9.06 -18.20 -19.32
N ALA A 94 9.40 -17.34 -20.29
CA ALA A 94 10.35 -17.70 -21.34
C ALA A 94 11.82 -17.61 -20.89
N ASP A 95 12.15 -16.66 -20.01
CA ASP A 95 13.54 -16.35 -19.65
C ASP A 95 13.75 -16.11 -18.14
N GLY A 96 12.68 -16.12 -17.34
CA GLY A 96 12.72 -15.90 -15.90
C GLY A 96 13.00 -14.44 -15.50
N ALA A 97 12.95 -13.48 -16.44
CA ALA A 97 13.12 -12.07 -16.13
C ALA A 97 12.03 -11.59 -15.19
N VAL A 98 12.38 -10.79 -14.18
CA VAL A 98 11.41 -10.19 -13.27
C VAL A 98 10.60 -9.15 -14.03
N LEU A 99 9.29 -9.34 -14.07
CA LEU A 99 8.31 -8.42 -14.65
C LEU A 99 7.78 -7.42 -13.63
N ASP A 100 7.61 -7.88 -12.39
CA ASP A 100 7.23 -7.04 -11.25
C ASP A 100 7.65 -7.68 -9.93
N ASP A 101 7.98 -6.85 -8.93
CA ASP A 101 8.12 -7.22 -7.54
C ASP A 101 6.85 -6.82 -6.78
N ILE A 102 6.27 -7.76 -6.06
CA ILE A 102 4.88 -7.70 -5.61
C ILE A 102 4.81 -8.05 -4.14
N ILE A 103 3.87 -7.43 -3.43
CA ILE A 103 3.46 -7.91 -2.12
C ILE A 103 2.04 -8.48 -2.21
N VAL A 104 1.84 -9.66 -1.63
CA VAL A 104 0.52 -10.29 -1.50
C VAL A 104 0.05 -10.13 -0.06
N TRP A 105 -1.12 -9.59 0.14
CA TRP A 105 -1.83 -9.54 1.41
C TRP A 105 -2.90 -10.63 1.43
N TRP A 106 -2.67 -11.69 2.17
CA TRP A 106 -3.66 -12.72 2.40
C TRP A 106 -4.55 -12.32 3.56
N HIS A 107 -5.81 -12.03 3.27
CA HIS A 107 -6.77 -11.56 4.27
C HIS A 107 -7.05 -12.60 5.35
N PRO A 108 -7.47 -12.16 6.57
CA PRO A 108 -7.80 -13.08 7.67
C PRO A 108 -8.96 -14.01 7.38
N ASP A 109 -9.84 -13.69 6.43
CA ASP A 109 -10.97 -14.51 6.00
C ASP A 109 -10.55 -15.83 5.32
N GLY A 110 -9.29 -15.93 4.91
CA GLY A 110 -8.71 -17.11 4.29
C GLY A 110 -9.00 -17.27 2.80
N THR A 111 -9.85 -16.42 2.22
CA THR A 111 -10.34 -16.54 0.84
C THR A 111 -9.99 -15.35 -0.05
N THR A 112 -9.66 -14.21 0.54
CA THR A 112 -9.37 -12.96 -0.18
C THR A 112 -7.87 -12.70 -0.19
N PHE A 113 -7.35 -12.28 -1.34
CA PHE A 113 -5.97 -11.84 -1.54
C PHE A 113 -5.99 -10.48 -2.23
N ASP A 114 -5.23 -9.53 -1.70
CA ASP A 114 -4.88 -8.30 -2.39
C ASP A 114 -3.43 -8.40 -2.86
N VAL A 115 -3.24 -8.35 -4.16
CA VAL A 115 -1.93 -8.37 -4.82
C VAL A 115 -1.60 -6.94 -5.20
N MET A 116 -0.44 -6.45 -4.73
CA MET A 116 -0.03 -5.05 -4.84
C MET A 116 1.14 -4.90 -5.82
N PRO A 117 0.87 -4.75 -7.14
CA PRO A 117 1.90 -4.45 -8.12
C PRO A 117 2.38 -2.99 -8.06
N ASN A 118 3.56 -2.75 -8.64
CA ASN A 118 3.99 -1.40 -8.96
C ASN A 118 3.04 -0.74 -9.98
N ALA A 119 2.83 0.59 -9.88
CA ALA A 119 1.85 1.34 -10.65
C ALA A 119 1.94 1.06 -12.17
N SER A 120 3.14 1.09 -12.73
CA SER A 120 3.38 0.87 -14.18
C SER A 120 3.12 -0.57 -14.65
N ASN A 121 2.95 -1.52 -13.73
CA ASN A 121 2.77 -2.93 -14.01
C ASN A 121 1.37 -3.46 -13.66
N THR A 122 0.47 -2.60 -13.16
CA THR A 122 -0.87 -2.99 -12.71
C THR A 122 -1.64 -3.76 -13.78
N ASP A 123 -1.70 -3.26 -15.01
CA ASP A 123 -2.39 -3.93 -16.12
C ASP A 123 -1.81 -5.31 -16.43
N ARG A 124 -0.47 -5.41 -16.41
CA ARG A 124 0.24 -6.67 -16.67
C ARG A 124 -0.06 -7.71 -15.60
N VAL A 125 -0.03 -7.32 -14.34
CA VAL A 125 -0.32 -8.22 -13.21
C VAL A 125 -1.78 -8.61 -13.19
N THR A 126 -2.69 -7.66 -13.46
CA THR A 126 -4.13 -7.93 -13.62
C THR A 126 -4.38 -8.94 -14.75
N ALA A 127 -3.73 -8.77 -15.89
CA ALA A 127 -3.86 -9.71 -17.02
C ALA A 127 -3.33 -11.13 -16.67
N ALA A 128 -2.24 -11.22 -15.91
CA ALA A 128 -1.67 -12.51 -15.51
C ALA A 128 -2.53 -13.24 -14.47
N LEU A 129 -3.16 -12.52 -13.55
CA LEU A 129 -3.91 -13.10 -12.43
C LEU A 129 -5.42 -13.18 -12.67
N GLY A 130 -5.98 -12.38 -13.59
CA GLY A 130 -7.42 -12.35 -13.88
C GLY A 130 -8.28 -11.88 -12.71
N GLY A 131 -7.71 -11.19 -11.71
CA GLY A 131 -8.43 -10.65 -10.57
C GLY A 131 -9.16 -9.34 -10.88
N GLU A 132 -9.87 -8.81 -9.89
CA GLU A 132 -10.52 -7.51 -9.96
C GLU A 132 -9.54 -6.40 -9.61
N GLU A 133 -9.28 -5.48 -10.53
CA GLU A 133 -8.50 -4.27 -10.27
C GLU A 133 -9.34 -3.29 -9.44
N ILE A 134 -8.87 -2.90 -8.27
CA ILE A 134 -9.59 -2.05 -7.30
C ILE A 134 -8.79 -0.82 -6.86
N THR A 135 -7.74 -0.46 -7.57
CA THR A 135 -6.81 0.64 -7.19
C THR A 135 -7.55 1.94 -6.89
N HIS A 136 -8.51 2.32 -7.73
CA HIS A 136 -9.25 3.58 -7.57
C HIS A 136 -10.32 3.58 -6.47
N ARG A 137 -10.63 2.43 -5.88
CA ARG A 137 -11.64 2.32 -4.79
C ARG A 137 -11.05 2.61 -3.42
N ARG A 138 -9.73 2.74 -3.33
CA ARG A 138 -9.02 2.87 -2.06
C ARG A 138 -7.88 3.87 -2.13
N ALA A 139 -7.45 4.35 -0.98
CA ALA A 139 -6.12 4.91 -0.78
C ALA A 139 -5.26 3.92 0.01
N VAL A 140 -3.95 3.95 -0.19
CA VAL A 140 -2.99 3.23 0.66
C VAL A 140 -2.04 4.23 1.29
N LEU A 141 -2.03 4.27 2.62
CA LEU A 141 -1.17 5.15 3.42
C LEU A 141 -0.10 4.30 4.10
N ALA A 142 1.18 4.57 3.78
CA ALA A 142 2.31 3.93 4.44
C ALA A 142 2.80 4.80 5.60
N VAL A 143 2.58 4.35 6.84
CA VAL A 143 3.05 5.02 8.06
C VAL A 143 4.31 4.32 8.53
N GLN A 144 5.45 5.01 8.45
CA GLN A 144 6.78 4.41 8.59
C GLN A 144 7.68 5.22 9.52
N GLY A 145 8.59 4.54 10.23
CA GLY A 145 9.59 5.15 11.09
C GLY A 145 9.62 4.55 12.51
N PRO A 146 10.67 4.80 13.29
CA PRO A 146 10.80 4.24 14.65
C PRO A 146 9.68 4.65 15.58
N GLU A 147 9.06 5.83 15.40
CA GLU A 147 7.95 6.34 16.20
C GLU A 147 6.58 6.15 15.50
N ALA A 148 6.52 5.50 14.33
CA ALA A 148 5.30 5.36 13.55
C ALA A 148 4.17 4.69 14.33
N LYS A 149 4.44 3.51 14.89
CA LYS A 149 3.42 2.75 15.64
C LYS A 149 2.99 3.42 16.94
N PRO A 150 3.89 3.94 17.81
CA PRO A 150 3.49 4.70 18.99
C PRO A 150 2.56 5.87 18.69
N ARG A 151 2.89 6.69 17.68
CA ARG A 151 2.07 7.85 17.30
C ARG A 151 0.76 7.44 16.63
N LEU A 152 0.80 6.44 15.75
CA LEU A 152 -0.42 5.93 15.11
C LEU A 152 -1.40 5.36 16.14
N ALA A 153 -0.90 4.78 17.25
CA ALA A 153 -1.75 4.23 18.30
C ALA A 153 -2.62 5.28 18.99
N GLU A 154 -2.26 6.56 18.94
CA GLU A 154 -3.05 7.65 19.51
C GLU A 154 -4.37 7.88 18.73
N VAL A 155 -4.39 7.54 17.44
CA VAL A 155 -5.53 7.81 16.55
C VAL A 155 -6.12 6.54 15.94
N PHE A 156 -5.30 5.50 15.72
CA PHE A 156 -5.73 4.23 15.16
C PHE A 156 -5.00 3.04 15.82
N PRO A 157 -5.34 2.71 17.08
CA PRO A 157 -4.63 1.70 17.88
C PRO A 157 -4.67 0.30 17.26
N GLU A 158 -5.77 -0.09 16.60
CA GLU A 158 -5.88 -1.40 15.95
C GLU A 158 -4.86 -1.53 14.80
N ALA A 159 -4.71 -0.51 13.95
CA ALA A 159 -3.72 -0.48 12.89
C ALA A 159 -2.28 -0.52 13.43
N ALA A 160 -2.00 0.27 14.47
CA ALA A 160 -0.69 0.30 15.12
C ALA A 160 -0.28 -1.05 15.73
N ALA A 161 -1.23 -1.87 16.17
CA ALA A 161 -0.99 -3.18 16.74
C ALA A 161 -0.61 -4.26 15.70
N VAL A 162 -0.83 -4.02 14.40
CA VAL A 162 -0.54 -5.00 13.35
C VAL A 162 0.97 -5.28 13.27
N GLY A 163 1.35 -6.53 13.47
CA GLY A 163 2.73 -6.98 13.51
C GLY A 163 3.37 -7.08 12.10
N ARG A 164 4.69 -7.20 12.07
CA ARG A 164 5.44 -7.33 10.81
C ARG A 164 4.95 -8.52 9.98
N PHE A 165 4.68 -8.28 8.69
CA PHE A 165 4.08 -9.25 7.75
C PHE A 165 2.76 -9.88 8.24
N ARG A 166 2.04 -9.21 9.14
CA ARG A 166 0.65 -9.53 9.46
C ARG A 166 -0.28 -8.69 8.60
N VAL A 167 -1.45 -9.25 8.32
CA VAL A 167 -2.57 -8.57 7.67
C VAL A 167 -3.77 -8.66 8.59
N ALA A 168 -4.47 -7.56 8.80
CA ALA A 168 -5.66 -7.49 9.63
C ALA A 168 -6.73 -6.63 8.96
N THR A 169 -7.99 -6.96 9.20
CA THR A 169 -9.12 -6.08 8.93
C THR A 169 -9.37 -5.24 10.18
N CYS A 170 -9.37 -3.93 10.04
CA CYS A 170 -9.58 -2.96 11.11
C CYS A 170 -10.71 -2.01 10.71
N ARG A 171 -11.23 -1.22 11.66
CA ARG A 171 -12.23 -0.19 11.36
C ARG A 171 -11.71 1.19 11.69
N TRP A 172 -11.84 2.11 10.73
CA TRP A 172 -11.60 3.53 10.91
C TRP A 172 -12.94 4.28 10.80
N GLY A 173 -13.50 4.72 11.94
CA GLY A 173 -14.88 5.22 11.97
C GLY A 173 -15.85 4.14 11.46
N ASP A 174 -16.55 4.45 10.36
CA ASP A 174 -17.47 3.52 9.69
C ASP A 174 -16.82 2.77 8.51
N ALA A 175 -15.56 3.07 8.19
CA ALA A 175 -14.84 2.47 7.06
C ALA A 175 -14.10 1.19 7.47
N ASP A 176 -14.28 0.12 6.68
CA ASP A 176 -13.48 -1.09 6.80
C ASP A 176 -12.13 -0.87 6.11
N CYS A 177 -11.04 -1.12 6.84
CA CYS A 177 -9.67 -0.98 6.39
C CYS A 177 -8.97 -2.34 6.37
N VAL A 178 -8.05 -2.51 5.43
CA VAL A 178 -7.07 -3.60 5.46
C VAL A 178 -5.72 -3.02 5.84
N VAL A 179 -5.12 -3.56 6.89
CA VAL A 179 -3.84 -3.08 7.40
C VAL A 179 -2.81 -4.19 7.33
N ALA A 180 -1.67 -3.89 6.73
CA ALA A 180 -0.54 -4.80 6.68
C ALA A 180 0.68 -4.22 7.41
N GLY A 181 1.39 -5.06 8.15
CA GLY A 181 2.67 -4.70 8.77
C GLY A 181 3.81 -4.77 7.76
N THR A 182 3.65 -4.07 6.66
CA THR A 182 4.55 -3.99 5.50
C THR A 182 4.99 -2.54 5.29
N GLY A 183 5.80 -2.29 4.26
CA GLY A 183 6.33 -1.00 3.88
C GLY A 183 7.61 -1.16 3.07
N TYR A 184 8.08 -0.08 2.45
CA TYR A 184 9.23 -0.09 1.54
C TYR A 184 10.45 0.68 2.05
N THR A 185 10.35 1.26 3.25
CA THR A 185 11.43 2.08 3.83
C THR A 185 12.47 1.28 4.61
N GLY A 186 12.13 0.06 5.01
CA GLY A 186 12.91 -0.76 5.94
C GLY A 186 12.70 -0.41 7.42
N GLU A 187 12.02 0.70 7.72
CA GLU A 187 11.66 1.09 9.08
C GLU A 187 10.41 0.34 9.58
N PRO A 188 10.20 0.26 10.91
CA PRO A 188 8.93 -0.21 11.45
C PRO A 188 7.75 0.62 10.96
N GLY A 189 6.62 -0.04 10.69
CA GLY A 189 5.44 0.67 10.25
C GLY A 189 4.31 -0.25 9.82
N VAL A 190 3.33 0.33 9.16
CA VAL A 190 2.20 -0.35 8.54
C VAL A 190 1.80 0.35 7.25
N GLU A 191 1.14 -0.38 6.39
CA GLU A 191 0.40 0.14 5.24
C GLU A 191 -1.09 -0.06 5.50
N ILE A 192 -1.88 0.99 5.26
CA ILE A 192 -3.32 1.04 5.56
C ILE A 192 -4.06 1.28 4.25
N ALA A 193 -4.77 0.26 3.76
CA ALA A 193 -5.72 0.42 2.67
C ALA A 193 -7.08 0.83 3.25
N VAL A 194 -7.55 2.01 2.88
CA VAL A 194 -8.81 2.61 3.32
C VAL A 194 -9.67 2.96 2.11
N PRO A 195 -11.02 2.89 2.15
CA PRO A 195 -11.86 3.38 1.07
C PRO A 195 -11.49 4.82 0.67
N ALA A 196 -11.49 5.11 -0.63
CA ALA A 196 -11.01 6.39 -1.18
C ALA A 196 -11.70 7.60 -0.53
N GLU A 197 -13.00 7.51 -0.26
CA GLU A 197 -13.82 8.56 0.39
C GLU A 197 -13.43 8.83 1.85
N SER A 198 -12.76 7.90 2.51
CA SER A 198 -12.32 8.04 3.91
C SER A 198 -10.84 8.44 4.03
N ALA A 199 -10.12 8.52 2.91
CA ALA A 199 -8.68 8.74 2.88
C ALA A 199 -8.27 10.07 3.51
N GLU A 200 -8.97 11.16 3.17
CA GLU A 200 -8.65 12.50 3.69
C GLU A 200 -8.82 12.56 5.21
N ALA A 201 -9.92 12.01 5.74
CA ALA A 201 -10.16 11.99 7.19
C ALA A 201 -9.07 11.22 7.94
N LEU A 202 -8.66 10.07 7.41
CA LEU A 202 -7.58 9.28 7.99
C LEU A 202 -6.24 10.01 7.90
N TRP A 203 -5.92 10.63 6.75
CA TRP A 203 -4.71 11.43 6.57
C TRP A 203 -4.61 12.56 7.59
N VAL A 204 -5.70 13.31 7.78
CA VAL A 204 -5.76 14.42 8.75
C VAL A 204 -5.54 13.90 10.17
N ALA A 205 -6.14 12.77 10.54
CA ALA A 205 -5.94 12.18 11.86
C ALA A 205 -4.49 11.73 12.07
N ILE A 206 -3.88 11.05 11.08
CA ILE A 206 -2.48 10.59 11.14
C ILE A 206 -1.53 11.78 11.26
N THR A 207 -1.69 12.81 10.43
CA THR A 207 -0.82 14.00 10.48
C THR A 207 -1.04 14.82 11.75
N GLY A 208 -2.28 14.85 12.26
CA GLY A 208 -2.63 15.47 13.54
C GLY A 208 -1.96 14.80 14.76
N ALA A 209 -1.61 13.51 14.66
CA ALA A 209 -0.82 12.79 15.67
C ALA A 209 0.70 13.07 15.55
N GLY A 210 1.10 14.06 14.76
CA GLY A 210 2.50 14.46 14.60
C GLY A 210 3.32 13.55 13.66
N ILE A 211 2.65 12.74 12.82
CA ILE A 211 3.27 11.95 11.77
C ILE A 211 3.40 12.84 10.53
N GLN A 212 4.63 13.12 10.12
CA GLN A 212 4.93 14.09 9.07
C GLN A 212 4.61 13.53 7.68
N PRO A 213 3.98 14.29 6.76
CA PRO A 213 3.94 13.96 5.32
C PRO A 213 5.35 13.86 4.72
N ALA A 214 5.58 12.88 3.83
CA ALA A 214 6.85 12.67 3.15
C ALA A 214 6.66 12.03 1.75
#